data_c15ea5c8a002b8a38f2051e840e1239a
#
_entry.id   c15ea5c8a002b8a38f2051e840e1239a
#
_cell.length_a   1.000
_cell.length_b   1.000
_cell.length_c   1.000
_cell.angle_alpha   90.00
_cell.angle_beta   90.00
_cell.angle_gamma   90.00
#
_symmetry.space_group_name_H-M   'P 1'
#
loop_
_entity.id
_entity.type
_entity.pdbx_description
1 polymer ?
#
loop_
_entity_poly.entity_id
_entity_poly.type
_entity_poly.pdbx_seq_one_letter_code
_entity_poly.pdbx_strand_id
1 'polypeptide(L)'
;MVNLGEQMIYKTGDVTKATETGLKFLPHIVNCYGVAGSGVVCAIEKMERNPIQQYRNWYKQRYYEQQIFGTDVVRDIHFELGEVQFVESGEFIVCNMVAQKWQEEVNCKQVPAIRLWALQECMERVAEQIKLLDNFSCLVCPKFGSMRAGANWDRDIVPLIENIWKDFDIIIYEY
;
A
#
# COMPACT_ATOMS: atom_id res chain seq x y z
N MET A 1 -17.41 -21.78 -18.32
CA MET A 1 -16.16 -21.17 -18.81
C MET A 1 -16.06 -19.80 -18.13
N VAL A 2 -15.25 -19.69 -17.12
CA VAL A 2 -14.95 -18.38 -16.49
C VAL A 2 -13.98 -17.68 -17.43
N ASN A 3 -14.37 -16.52 -17.93
CA ASN A 3 -13.53 -15.70 -18.80
C ASN A 3 -12.37 -15.15 -17.97
N LEU A 4 -11.19 -15.73 -18.09
CA LEU A 4 -9.95 -15.35 -17.38
C LEU A 4 -9.31 -14.06 -17.93
N GLY A 5 -10.09 -13.16 -18.52
CA GLY A 5 -9.57 -12.02 -19.29
C GLY A 5 -9.74 -10.62 -18.72
N GLU A 6 -10.44 -10.41 -17.60
CA GLU A 6 -10.70 -9.04 -17.08
C GLU A 6 -10.59 -8.98 -15.56
N GLN A 7 -9.42 -9.26 -15.02
CA GLN A 7 -9.20 -9.13 -13.57
C GLN A 7 -8.92 -7.68 -13.13
N MET A 8 -8.58 -6.78 -14.04
CA MET A 8 -8.20 -5.40 -13.72
C MET A 8 -9.04 -4.41 -14.54
N ILE A 9 -9.86 -3.64 -13.85
CA ILE A 9 -10.75 -2.63 -14.44
C ILE A 9 -10.21 -1.24 -14.07
N TYR A 10 -10.15 -0.34 -15.04
CA TYR A 10 -9.76 1.05 -14.82
C TYR A 10 -10.99 1.96 -14.75
N LYS A 11 -11.04 2.82 -13.74
CA LYS A 11 -12.07 3.84 -13.55
C LYS A 11 -11.44 5.20 -13.29
N THR A 12 -12.07 6.26 -13.77
CA THR A 12 -11.67 7.63 -13.43
C THR A 12 -12.36 8.07 -12.14
N GLY A 13 -11.60 8.61 -11.20
CA GLY A 13 -12.15 9.16 -9.96
C GLY A 13 -11.26 8.97 -8.73
N ASP A 14 -11.83 9.32 -7.59
CA ASP A 14 -11.20 9.23 -6.28
C ASP A 14 -11.44 7.83 -5.69
N VAL A 15 -10.37 7.07 -5.45
CA VAL A 15 -10.43 5.72 -4.89
C VAL A 15 -11.12 5.65 -3.52
N THR A 16 -11.07 6.72 -2.74
CA THR A 16 -11.74 6.79 -1.43
C THR A 16 -13.27 6.90 -1.54
N LYS A 17 -13.76 7.17 -2.74
CA LYS A 17 -15.18 7.21 -3.10
C LYS A 17 -15.62 6.01 -3.93
N ALA A 18 -14.86 4.94 -3.88
CA ALA A 18 -15.17 3.70 -4.57
C ALA A 18 -16.57 3.18 -4.20
N THR A 19 -17.36 2.85 -5.22
CA THR A 19 -18.79 2.49 -5.08
C THR A 19 -19.04 0.98 -5.14
N GLU A 20 -17.99 0.19 -5.28
CA GLU A 20 -18.07 -1.26 -5.21
C GLU A 20 -18.64 -1.70 -3.86
N THR A 21 -19.58 -2.65 -3.89
CA THR A 21 -20.21 -3.14 -2.67
C THR A 21 -19.35 -4.16 -1.94
N GLY A 22 -19.52 -4.24 -0.64
CA GLY A 22 -18.83 -5.19 0.22
C GLY A 22 -17.49 -4.70 0.73
N LEU A 23 -16.75 -5.60 1.38
CA LEU A 23 -15.46 -5.29 1.97
C LEU A 23 -14.38 -5.12 0.91
N LYS A 24 -13.86 -3.92 0.80
CA LYS A 24 -12.81 -3.53 -0.16
C LYS A 24 -11.47 -3.35 0.54
N PHE A 25 -10.41 -3.90 -0.04
CA PHE A 25 -9.06 -3.53 0.36
C PHE A 25 -8.58 -2.34 -0.46
N LEU A 26 -8.03 -1.34 0.23
CA LEU A 26 -7.48 -0.13 -0.38
C LEU A 26 -5.97 -0.06 -0.08
N PRO A 27 -5.14 -0.71 -0.91
CA PRO A 27 -3.69 -0.63 -0.76
C PRO A 27 -3.17 0.70 -1.32
N HIS A 28 -2.26 1.30 -0.56
CA HIS A 28 -1.48 2.44 -1.00
C HIS A 28 -0.06 2.39 -0.41
N ILE A 29 0.87 3.11 -1.01
CA ILE A 29 2.26 3.13 -0.58
C ILE A 29 2.51 4.23 0.45
N VAL A 30 3.22 3.87 1.51
CA VAL A 30 3.76 4.79 2.51
C VAL A 30 5.27 4.65 2.59
N ASN A 31 5.94 5.69 3.09
CA ASN A 31 7.38 5.66 3.31
C ASN A 31 7.74 5.07 4.68
N CYS A 32 9.01 4.73 4.86
CA CYS A 32 9.53 4.19 6.13
C CYS A 32 9.94 5.28 7.14
N TYR A 33 9.44 6.50 7.00
CA TYR A 33 9.78 7.65 7.87
C TYR A 33 8.59 8.23 8.63
N GLY A 34 7.40 7.66 8.48
CA GLY A 34 6.19 8.13 9.15
C GLY A 34 5.66 9.46 8.62
N VAL A 35 6.10 9.88 7.43
CA VAL A 35 5.73 11.16 6.83
C VAL A 35 4.58 10.97 5.84
N ALA A 36 3.51 11.67 6.04
CA ALA A 36 2.32 11.65 5.19
C ALA A 36 1.80 13.08 5.00
N GLY A 37 1.56 13.50 3.77
CA GLY A 37 1.12 14.87 3.51
C GLY A 37 0.87 15.17 2.03
N SER A 38 0.90 14.19 1.14
CA SER A 38 0.64 14.42 -0.28
C SER A 38 0.04 13.20 -0.98
N GLY A 39 -0.66 13.44 -2.09
CA GLY A 39 -1.23 12.39 -2.93
C GLY A 39 -2.44 11.71 -2.27
N VAL A 40 -2.59 10.42 -2.52
CA VAL A 40 -3.73 9.61 -2.06
C VAL A 40 -3.88 9.60 -0.52
N VAL A 41 -2.79 9.76 0.21
CA VAL A 41 -2.81 9.89 1.68
C VAL A 41 -3.73 11.02 2.13
N CYS A 42 -3.72 12.16 1.45
CA CYS A 42 -4.61 13.28 1.78
C CYS A 42 -6.09 12.94 1.53
N ALA A 43 -6.38 12.18 0.49
CA ALA A 43 -7.75 11.74 0.21
C ALA A 43 -8.23 10.73 1.27
N ILE A 44 -7.38 9.77 1.65
CA ILE A 44 -7.67 8.81 2.71
C ILE A 44 -7.90 9.55 4.05
N GLU A 45 -7.04 10.51 4.39
CA GLU A 45 -7.15 11.28 5.64
C GLU A 45 -8.41 12.15 5.71
N LYS A 46 -8.89 12.63 4.55
CA LYS A 46 -10.18 13.32 4.44
C LYS A 46 -11.37 12.38 4.56
N MET A 47 -11.27 11.18 4.02
CA MET A 47 -12.29 10.15 4.16
C MET A 47 -12.42 9.73 5.64
N GLU A 48 -11.30 9.37 6.24
CA GLU A 48 -11.17 9.04 7.66
C GLU A 48 -9.73 9.26 8.12
N ARG A 49 -9.54 9.89 9.28
CA ARG A 49 -8.20 10.18 9.81
C ARG A 49 -7.47 8.94 10.34
N ASN A 50 -8.23 7.95 10.80
CA ASN A 50 -7.66 6.82 11.55
C ASN A 50 -6.58 6.04 10.77
N PRO A 51 -6.74 5.67 9.49
CA PRO A 51 -5.70 4.90 8.79
C PRO A 51 -4.34 5.59 8.77
N ILE A 52 -4.30 6.88 8.50
CA ILE A 52 -3.05 7.63 8.43
C ILE A 52 -2.51 7.97 9.83
N GLN A 53 -3.39 8.18 10.80
CA GLN A 53 -2.97 8.34 12.20
C GLN A 53 -2.34 7.06 12.75
N GLN A 54 -2.89 5.89 12.42
CA GLN A 54 -2.31 4.59 12.80
C GLN A 54 -0.95 4.37 12.16
N TYR A 55 -0.77 4.76 10.89
CA TYR A 55 0.54 4.73 10.24
C TYR A 55 1.57 5.59 10.98
N ARG A 56 1.21 6.85 11.31
CA ARG A 56 2.10 7.75 12.07
C ARG A 56 2.42 7.22 13.47
N ASN A 57 1.43 6.62 14.14
CA ASN A 57 1.62 6.02 15.47
C ASN A 57 2.54 4.80 15.40
N TRP A 58 2.39 3.97 14.38
CA TRP A 58 3.24 2.80 14.15
C TRP A 58 4.70 3.19 13.99
N TYR A 59 4.99 4.20 13.18
CA TYR A 59 6.33 4.76 13.07
C TYR A 59 6.85 5.31 14.41
N LYS A 60 6.06 6.10 15.11
CA LYS A 60 6.45 6.69 16.40
C LYS A 60 6.77 5.62 17.44
N GLN A 61 5.96 4.59 17.53
CA GLN A 61 6.16 3.48 18.45
C GLN A 61 7.49 2.77 18.15
N ARG A 62 7.77 2.47 16.88
CA ARG A 62 9.05 1.90 16.44
C ARG A 62 10.23 2.78 16.81
N TYR A 63 10.11 4.07 16.56
CA TYR A 63 11.15 5.05 16.88
C TYR A 63 11.43 5.12 18.38
N TYR A 64 10.40 5.21 19.21
CA TYR A 64 10.55 5.25 20.68
C TYR A 64 11.23 4.00 21.22
N GLU A 65 10.85 2.84 20.77
CA GLU A 65 11.46 1.60 21.23
C GLU A 65 12.93 1.51 20.85
N GLN A 66 13.30 1.94 19.64
CA GLN A 66 14.71 2.04 19.25
C GLN A 66 15.51 3.00 20.13
N GLN A 67 14.92 4.11 20.54
CA GLN A 67 15.60 5.09 21.42
C GLN A 67 15.77 4.58 22.86
N ILE A 68 14.79 3.85 23.38
CA ILE A 68 14.79 3.39 24.78
C ILE A 68 15.59 2.10 24.95
N PHE A 69 15.44 1.14 24.06
CA PHE A 69 15.96 -0.22 24.21
C PHE A 69 17.11 -0.58 23.26
N GLY A 70 17.45 0.32 22.31
CA GLY A 70 18.39 0.02 21.25
C GLY A 70 17.83 -0.86 20.14
N THR A 71 18.60 -1.04 19.07
CA THR A 71 18.16 -1.73 17.85
C THR A 71 17.93 -3.24 18.03
N ASP A 72 18.57 -3.87 19.03
CA ASP A 72 18.58 -5.31 19.21
C ASP A 72 17.37 -5.85 20.01
N VAL A 73 16.62 -4.97 20.70
CA VAL A 73 15.56 -5.38 21.62
C VAL A 73 14.15 -5.29 21.04
N VAL A 74 14.00 -4.57 19.94
CA VAL A 74 12.66 -4.34 19.32
C VAL A 74 12.30 -5.51 18.43
N ARG A 75 11.70 -6.55 19.01
CA ARG A 75 11.33 -7.76 18.27
C ARG A 75 9.90 -7.79 17.76
N ASP A 76 9.01 -6.96 18.32
CA ASP A 76 7.57 -7.11 18.11
C ASP A 76 6.94 -6.01 17.24
N ILE A 77 7.66 -4.90 16.94
CA ILE A 77 7.13 -3.84 16.10
C ILE A 77 7.88 -3.81 14.77
N HIS A 78 7.23 -4.37 13.77
CA HIS A 78 7.75 -4.43 12.41
C HIS A 78 7.29 -3.21 11.61
N PHE A 79 8.05 -2.12 11.68
CA PHE A 79 7.91 -0.97 10.80
C PHE A 79 9.14 -0.87 9.88
N GLU A 80 9.13 -1.67 8.84
CA GLU A 80 10.24 -1.79 7.89
C GLU A 80 9.71 -1.86 6.45
N LEU A 81 10.60 -1.65 5.48
CA LEU A 81 10.27 -1.89 4.08
C LEU A 81 9.76 -3.33 3.88
N GLY A 82 8.65 -3.48 3.18
CA GLY A 82 7.98 -4.76 2.97
C GLY A 82 6.85 -5.07 3.95
N GLU A 83 6.72 -4.32 5.04
CA GLU A 83 5.65 -4.49 6.03
C GLU A 83 4.37 -3.79 5.61
N VAL A 84 3.23 -4.32 6.06
CA VAL A 84 1.90 -3.75 5.80
C VAL A 84 1.14 -3.61 7.11
N GLN A 85 0.51 -2.46 7.30
CA GLN A 85 -0.48 -2.24 8.34
C GLN A 85 -1.88 -2.24 7.74
N PHE A 86 -2.78 -3.02 8.32
CA PHE A 86 -4.18 -3.10 7.90
C PHE A 86 -5.05 -2.33 8.90
N VAL A 87 -5.80 -1.36 8.41
CA VAL A 87 -6.68 -0.51 9.25
C VAL A 87 -8.09 -0.53 8.70
N GLU A 88 -9.04 -0.95 9.53
CA GLU A 88 -10.46 -0.93 9.19
C GLU A 88 -10.99 0.52 9.13
N SER A 89 -11.77 0.81 8.10
CA SER A 89 -12.38 2.10 7.85
C SER A 89 -13.71 1.91 7.09
N GLY A 90 -14.81 1.72 7.80
CA GLY A 90 -16.09 1.39 7.20
C GLY A 90 -16.03 0.08 6.40
N GLU A 91 -16.39 0.15 5.11
CA GLU A 91 -16.27 -1.00 4.17
C GLU A 91 -14.87 -1.15 3.56
N PHE A 92 -13.90 -0.36 4.01
CA PHE A 92 -12.52 -0.45 3.55
C PHE A 92 -11.62 -1.11 4.60
N ILE A 93 -10.67 -1.89 4.12
CA ILE A 93 -9.43 -2.19 4.83
C ILE A 93 -8.34 -1.39 4.13
N VAL A 94 -7.88 -0.31 4.75
CA VAL A 94 -6.77 0.49 4.23
C VAL A 94 -5.46 -0.26 4.51
N CYS A 95 -4.66 -0.50 3.47
CA CYS A 95 -3.39 -1.19 3.59
C CYS A 95 -2.25 -0.18 3.43
N ASN A 96 -1.64 0.20 4.54
CA ASN A 96 -0.45 1.04 4.55
C ASN A 96 0.78 0.19 4.22
N MET A 97 1.18 0.16 2.95
CA MET A 97 2.30 -0.64 2.44
C MET A 97 3.61 0.14 2.54
N VAL A 98 4.53 -0.29 3.38
CA VAL A 98 5.84 0.38 3.55
C VAL A 98 6.77 -0.04 2.42
N ALA A 99 6.74 0.69 1.31
CA ALA A 99 7.50 0.36 0.11
C ALA A 99 8.35 1.51 -0.43
N GLN A 100 8.47 2.62 0.31
CA GLN A 100 9.12 3.83 -0.17
C GLN A 100 10.15 4.36 0.84
N LYS A 101 11.30 4.75 0.32
CA LYS A 101 12.32 5.58 0.97
C LYS A 101 12.37 6.95 0.32
N TRP A 102 13.34 7.79 0.74
CA TRP A 102 13.71 8.97 -0.01
C TRP A 102 14.37 8.58 -1.34
N GLN A 103 14.25 9.45 -2.32
CA GLN A 103 15.06 9.35 -3.54
C GLN A 103 16.53 9.50 -3.15
N GLU A 104 17.37 8.59 -3.64
CA GLU A 104 18.79 8.54 -3.34
C GLU A 104 19.60 8.60 -4.64
N GLU A 105 20.83 9.12 -4.54
CA GLU A 105 21.81 9.02 -5.62
C GLU A 105 22.90 8.02 -5.18
N VAL A 106 23.05 6.95 -5.94
CA VAL A 106 24.07 5.92 -5.71
C VAL A 106 24.92 5.77 -6.97
N ASN A 107 26.22 5.98 -6.85
CA ASN A 107 27.16 5.88 -7.97
C ASN A 107 26.73 6.72 -9.20
N CYS A 108 26.33 7.98 -8.96
CA CYS A 108 25.82 8.91 -10.00
C CYS A 108 24.54 8.44 -10.71
N LYS A 109 23.82 7.49 -10.13
CA LYS A 109 22.51 7.04 -10.62
C LYS A 109 21.43 7.41 -9.60
N GLN A 110 20.33 7.95 -10.11
CA GLN A 110 19.15 8.21 -9.31
C GLN A 110 18.45 6.90 -8.99
N VAL A 111 18.26 6.63 -7.68
CA VAL A 111 17.47 5.51 -7.19
C VAL A 111 16.07 6.04 -6.85
N PRO A 112 15.00 5.54 -7.49
CA PRO A 112 13.64 5.97 -7.19
C PRO A 112 13.28 5.78 -5.71
N ALA A 113 12.36 6.60 -5.21
CA ALA A 113 11.88 6.49 -3.83
C ALA A 113 11.25 5.11 -3.57
N ILE A 114 10.51 4.58 -4.51
CA ILE A 114 9.94 3.23 -4.41
C ILE A 114 11.02 2.15 -4.43
N ARG A 115 10.80 1.11 -3.62
CA ARG A 115 11.58 -0.12 -3.64
C ARG A 115 10.68 -1.25 -4.10
N LEU A 116 10.87 -1.72 -5.34
CA LEU A 116 9.99 -2.73 -5.96
C LEU A 116 10.00 -4.06 -5.21
N TRP A 117 11.13 -4.46 -4.64
CA TRP A 117 11.19 -5.67 -3.81
C TRP A 117 10.31 -5.55 -2.56
N ALA A 118 10.31 -4.37 -1.92
CA ALA A 118 9.47 -4.12 -0.75
C ALA A 118 7.98 -4.04 -1.12
N LEU A 119 7.67 -3.45 -2.28
CA LEU A 119 6.30 -3.47 -2.81
C LEU A 119 5.82 -4.89 -3.06
N GLN A 120 6.66 -5.74 -3.67
CA GLN A 120 6.32 -7.15 -3.88
C GLN A 120 5.99 -7.85 -2.56
N GLU A 121 6.82 -7.71 -1.53
CA GLU A 121 6.55 -8.28 -0.21
C GLU A 121 5.25 -7.75 0.41
N CYS A 122 5.01 -6.43 0.30
CA CYS A 122 3.75 -5.84 0.76
C CYS A 122 2.55 -6.46 0.05
N MET A 123 2.61 -6.60 -1.27
CA MET A 123 1.51 -7.15 -2.08
C MET A 123 1.24 -8.63 -1.74
N GLU A 124 2.28 -9.41 -1.49
CA GLU A 124 2.18 -10.80 -1.02
C GLU A 124 1.48 -10.87 0.34
N ARG A 125 1.83 -9.98 1.28
CA ARG A 125 1.16 -9.88 2.60
C ARG A 125 -0.31 -9.47 2.49
N VAL A 126 -0.64 -8.57 1.58
CA VAL A 126 -2.04 -8.20 1.29
C VAL A 126 -2.81 -9.41 0.77
N ALA A 127 -2.24 -10.17 -0.16
CA ALA A 127 -2.85 -11.39 -0.69
C ALA A 127 -3.08 -12.44 0.39
N GLU A 128 -2.11 -12.66 1.27
CA GLU A 128 -2.22 -13.58 2.42
C GLU A 128 -3.35 -13.15 3.36
N GLN A 129 -3.46 -11.87 3.67
CA GLN A 129 -4.52 -11.34 4.53
C GLN A 129 -5.90 -11.51 3.92
N ILE A 130 -6.06 -11.26 2.61
CA ILE A 130 -7.32 -11.45 1.89
C ILE A 130 -7.79 -12.93 1.96
N LYS A 131 -6.86 -13.87 1.82
CA LYS A 131 -7.17 -15.32 1.86
C LYS A 131 -7.69 -15.79 3.22
N LEU A 132 -7.46 -15.04 4.29
CA LEU A 132 -8.00 -15.34 5.62
C LEU A 132 -9.45 -14.87 5.81
N LEU A 133 -10.02 -14.11 4.87
CA LEU A 133 -11.32 -13.49 4.97
C LEU A 133 -12.33 -14.14 4.02
N ASP A 134 -13.52 -14.46 4.53
CA ASP A 134 -14.63 -15.01 3.72
C ASP A 134 -15.47 -13.93 3.04
N ASN A 135 -15.42 -12.69 3.52
CA ASN A 135 -16.26 -11.58 3.08
C ASN A 135 -15.55 -10.54 2.21
N PHE A 136 -14.36 -10.86 1.72
CA PHE A 136 -13.63 -9.99 0.78
C PHE A 136 -14.41 -9.83 -0.53
N SER A 137 -14.50 -8.59 -1.03
CA SER A 137 -15.14 -8.26 -2.30
C SER A 137 -14.12 -7.99 -3.41
N CYS A 138 -13.33 -6.94 -3.27
CA CYS A 138 -12.35 -6.56 -4.29
C CYS A 138 -11.22 -5.69 -3.73
N LEU A 139 -10.18 -5.53 -4.54
CA LEU A 139 -9.15 -4.51 -4.35
C LEU A 139 -9.56 -3.24 -5.11
N VAL A 140 -9.51 -2.09 -4.44
CA VAL A 140 -9.67 -0.77 -5.07
C VAL A 140 -8.38 -0.01 -4.88
N CYS A 141 -7.70 0.31 -5.96
CA CYS A 141 -6.33 0.80 -5.93
C CYS A 141 -6.20 2.16 -6.63
N PRO A 142 -5.49 3.14 -6.03
CA PRO A 142 -4.92 4.21 -6.84
C PRO A 142 -3.79 3.63 -7.70
N LYS A 143 -3.32 4.36 -8.70
CA LYS A 143 -2.05 4.02 -9.37
C LYS A 143 -0.87 4.29 -8.43
N PHE A 144 -0.71 3.40 -7.44
CA PHE A 144 0.35 3.54 -6.45
C PHE A 144 1.74 3.29 -7.07
N GLY A 145 2.77 3.90 -6.47
CA GLY A 145 4.16 3.71 -6.86
C GLY A 145 4.59 4.44 -8.14
N SER A 146 3.67 4.98 -8.90
CA SER A 146 3.93 5.81 -10.06
C SER A 146 4.11 7.29 -9.68
N MET A 147 4.44 8.15 -10.64
CA MET A 147 4.67 9.57 -10.43
C MET A 147 5.83 9.87 -9.45
N ARG A 148 5.57 10.42 -8.26
CA ARG A 148 6.59 10.83 -7.28
C ARG A 148 7.44 9.68 -6.74
N ALA A 149 6.87 8.49 -6.64
CA ALA A 149 7.60 7.31 -6.17
C ALA A 149 8.57 6.78 -7.23
N GLY A 150 8.37 7.11 -8.51
CA GLY A 150 9.31 6.90 -9.59
C GLY A 150 9.23 5.58 -10.32
N ALA A 151 8.23 4.73 -10.06
CA ALA A 151 7.98 3.54 -10.86
C ALA A 151 7.22 3.86 -12.15
N ASN A 152 7.45 3.06 -13.17
CA ASN A 152 6.60 3.03 -14.35
C ASN A 152 5.45 2.04 -14.10
N TRP A 153 4.21 2.54 -14.23
CA TRP A 153 3.02 1.75 -13.93
C TRP A 153 2.97 0.47 -14.78
N ASP A 154 3.05 0.58 -16.08
CA ASP A 154 2.88 -0.56 -17.00
C ASP A 154 4.05 -1.54 -16.96
N ARG A 155 5.27 -1.02 -16.81
CA ARG A 155 6.49 -1.86 -16.81
C ARG A 155 6.76 -2.50 -15.45
N ASP A 156 6.56 -1.75 -14.35
CA ASP A 156 7.05 -2.15 -13.03
C ASP A 156 5.92 -2.63 -12.09
N ILE A 157 4.73 -2.05 -12.17
CA ILE A 157 3.63 -2.30 -11.23
C ILE A 157 2.63 -3.32 -11.79
N VAL A 158 2.15 -3.14 -13.00
CA VAL A 158 1.16 -4.04 -13.61
C VAL A 158 1.61 -5.50 -13.58
N PRO A 159 2.87 -5.86 -13.92
CA PRO A 159 3.31 -7.27 -13.84
C PRO A 159 3.26 -7.84 -12.43
N LEU A 160 3.49 -7.04 -11.39
CA LEU A 160 3.35 -7.47 -9.99
C LEU A 160 1.88 -7.76 -9.66
N ILE A 161 0.98 -6.88 -10.07
CA ILE A 161 -0.47 -7.06 -9.88
C ILE A 161 -0.94 -8.35 -10.56
N GLU A 162 -0.61 -8.54 -11.82
CA GLU A 162 -1.00 -9.71 -12.62
C GLU A 162 -0.43 -11.03 -12.08
N ASN A 163 0.69 -10.99 -11.38
CA ASN A 163 1.30 -12.16 -10.78
C ASN A 163 0.77 -12.45 -9.37
N ILE A 164 0.79 -11.44 -8.48
CA ILE A 164 0.53 -11.62 -7.05
C ILE A 164 -0.96 -11.60 -6.73
N TRP A 165 -1.71 -10.74 -7.40
CA TRP A 165 -3.14 -10.54 -7.17
C TRP A 165 -4.04 -11.11 -8.27
N LYS A 166 -3.52 -12.05 -9.04
CA LYS A 166 -4.20 -12.67 -10.21
C LYS A 166 -5.56 -13.30 -9.92
N ASP A 167 -5.81 -13.69 -8.68
CA ASP A 167 -7.04 -14.38 -8.27
C ASP A 167 -8.09 -13.41 -7.69
N PHE A 168 -7.83 -12.11 -7.69
CA PHE A 168 -8.70 -11.09 -7.10
C PHE A 168 -9.27 -10.15 -8.16
N ASP A 169 -10.49 -9.66 -7.91
CA ASP A 169 -11.06 -8.55 -8.67
C ASP A 169 -10.36 -7.24 -8.26
N ILE A 170 -9.88 -6.49 -9.24
CA ILE A 170 -9.07 -5.30 -9.03
C ILE A 170 -9.64 -4.14 -9.82
N ILE A 171 -9.92 -3.03 -9.14
CA ILE A 171 -10.35 -1.79 -9.75
C ILE A 171 -9.28 -0.73 -9.52
N ILE A 172 -8.72 -0.21 -10.60
CA ILE A 172 -7.72 0.87 -10.57
C ILE A 172 -8.40 2.20 -10.79
N TYR A 173 -8.27 3.09 -9.82
CA TYR A 173 -8.79 4.45 -9.89
C TYR A 173 -7.71 5.41 -10.37
N GLU A 174 -8.01 6.13 -11.45
CA GLU A 174 -7.16 7.16 -12.03
C GLU A 174 -7.81 8.53 -11.85
N TYR A 175 -6.99 9.54 -11.48
CA TYR A 175 -7.41 10.94 -11.50
C TYR A 175 -7.37 11.53 -12.89
#